data_5c61955182a6bece57e8808a029193f7
#
_entry.id   5c61955182a6bece57e8808a029193f7
#
_cell.length_a   1.000
_cell.length_b   1.000
_cell.length_c   1.000
_cell.angle_alpha   90.00
_cell.angle_beta   90.00
_cell.angle_gamma   90.00
#
_symmetry.space_group_name_H-M   'P 1'
#
loop_
_entity.id
_entity.type
_entity.pdbx_description
1 polymer ?
#
loop_
_entity_poly.entity_id
_entity_poly.type
_entity_poly.pdbx_seq_one_letter_code
_entity_poly.pdbx_strand_id
1 'polypeptide(L)'
;FKQAVLNGTTFSNNNWERGISFPGYKSYMSSIQAKIIMNNFVNFDKKMRSLGSLVDMYNKELGYENTSKHLYRIEVVNQEKFINKMKSAGIVCGIHYPALHLNSIYNDGKKFDLPKSEKVAKHTVSIPMNETLSFNDLEYLMEKIKENM
;
A
#
# COMPACT_ATOMS: atom_id res chain seq x y z
N PHE A 1 -14.60 -14.15 -10.24
CA PHE A 1 -14.50 -12.68 -10.16
C PHE A 1 -15.41 -11.98 -11.18
N LYS A 2 -15.33 -12.28 -12.50
CA LYS A 2 -16.16 -11.65 -13.54
C LYS A 2 -17.66 -11.73 -13.25
N GLN A 3 -18.18 -12.89 -12.84
CA GLN A 3 -19.59 -13.03 -12.46
C GLN A 3 -19.97 -12.18 -11.23
N ALA A 4 -19.08 -12.09 -10.22
CA ALA A 4 -19.34 -11.31 -9.01
C ALA A 4 -19.56 -9.81 -9.31
N VAL A 5 -18.76 -9.22 -10.19
CA VAL A 5 -18.87 -7.80 -10.57
C VAL A 5 -20.00 -7.53 -11.60
N LEU A 6 -20.57 -8.57 -12.19
CA LEU A 6 -21.67 -8.53 -13.16
C LEU A 6 -22.98 -9.05 -12.57
N ASN A 7 -23.33 -8.66 -11.34
CA ASN A 7 -24.56 -9.06 -10.63
C ASN A 7 -24.70 -10.56 -10.35
N GLY A 8 -23.61 -11.33 -10.33
CA GLY A 8 -23.66 -12.77 -10.13
C GLY A 8 -24.24 -13.57 -11.33
N THR A 9 -24.25 -12.95 -12.52
CA THR A 9 -24.87 -13.55 -13.71
C THR A 9 -24.08 -14.73 -14.27
N THR A 10 -24.79 -15.74 -14.73
CA THR A 10 -24.24 -16.79 -15.57
C THR A 10 -24.20 -16.33 -17.03
N PHE A 11 -23.19 -16.80 -17.76
CA PHE A 11 -23.09 -16.57 -19.21
C PHE A 11 -23.64 -17.80 -19.93
N SER A 12 -24.62 -17.60 -20.82
CA SER A 12 -25.11 -18.62 -21.74
C SER A 12 -24.67 -18.28 -23.15
N ASN A 13 -24.85 -19.24 -24.07
CA ASN A 13 -24.58 -19.03 -25.50
C ASN A 13 -25.62 -18.07 -26.14
N ASN A 14 -26.72 -17.84 -25.44
CA ASN A 14 -27.79 -16.93 -25.89
C ASN A 14 -27.64 -15.59 -25.16
N ASN A 15 -27.50 -14.49 -25.91
CA ASN A 15 -27.26 -13.15 -25.33
C ASN A 15 -28.39 -12.62 -24.45
N TRP A 16 -29.60 -13.15 -24.57
CA TRP A 16 -30.78 -12.74 -23.78
C TRP A 16 -31.04 -13.61 -22.56
N GLU A 17 -30.41 -14.78 -22.46
CA GLU A 17 -30.56 -15.66 -21.30
C GLU A 17 -29.48 -15.36 -20.27
N ARG A 18 -29.93 -14.80 -19.14
CA ARG A 18 -29.04 -14.51 -18.01
C ARG A 18 -29.63 -15.14 -16.75
N GLY A 19 -29.01 -16.18 -16.27
CA GLY A 19 -29.26 -16.72 -14.95
C GLY A 19 -28.48 -15.94 -13.89
N ILE A 20 -28.87 -16.04 -12.63
CA ILE A 20 -28.13 -15.56 -11.48
C ILE A 20 -27.69 -16.76 -10.67
N SER A 21 -26.38 -16.92 -10.43
CA SER A 21 -25.83 -18.04 -9.66
C SER A 21 -25.61 -17.69 -8.18
N PHE A 22 -25.44 -16.41 -7.86
CA PHE A 22 -25.31 -15.90 -6.49
C PHE A 22 -25.54 -14.39 -6.48
N PRO A 23 -25.82 -13.78 -5.30
CA PRO A 23 -25.89 -12.33 -5.19
C PRO A 23 -24.56 -11.67 -5.54
N GLY A 24 -24.53 -10.86 -6.60
CA GLY A 24 -23.34 -10.15 -7.05
C GLY A 24 -23.51 -8.64 -6.98
N TYR A 25 -22.45 -7.92 -7.33
CA TYR A 25 -22.43 -6.46 -7.33
C TYR A 25 -22.49 -5.90 -8.76
N LYS A 26 -23.12 -4.75 -8.92
CA LYS A 26 -23.08 -3.99 -10.19
C LYS A 26 -21.84 -3.09 -10.19
N SER A 27 -20.68 -3.67 -10.56
CA SER A 27 -19.38 -2.99 -10.49
C SER A 27 -18.74 -2.92 -11.88
N TYR A 28 -19.47 -2.35 -12.86
CA TYR A 28 -18.94 -2.16 -14.19
C TYR A 28 -17.92 -1.02 -14.19
N MET A 29 -16.81 -1.23 -14.88
CA MET A 29 -15.87 -0.16 -15.18
C MET A 29 -16.51 0.77 -16.22
N SER A 30 -16.57 2.06 -15.93
CA SER A 30 -17.02 3.06 -16.92
C SER A 30 -15.95 3.29 -17.98
N SER A 31 -16.36 3.78 -19.16
CA SER A 31 -15.43 4.14 -20.24
C SER A 31 -14.42 5.20 -19.82
N ILE A 32 -14.80 6.12 -18.94
CA ILE A 32 -13.91 7.15 -18.38
C ILE A 32 -12.83 6.50 -17.51
N GLN A 33 -13.21 5.60 -16.60
CA GLN A 33 -12.26 4.86 -15.77
C GLN A 33 -11.31 4.02 -16.62
N ALA A 34 -11.83 3.31 -17.62
CA ALA A 34 -11.02 2.52 -18.55
C ALA A 34 -10.00 3.41 -19.29
N LYS A 35 -10.39 4.57 -19.76
CA LYS A 35 -9.50 5.51 -20.47
C LYS A 35 -8.39 6.03 -19.56
N ILE A 36 -8.71 6.39 -18.31
CA ILE A 36 -7.71 6.83 -17.32
C ILE A 36 -6.70 5.72 -17.05
N ILE A 37 -7.17 4.49 -16.82
CA ILE A 37 -6.30 3.33 -16.59
C ILE A 37 -5.40 3.09 -17.80
N MET A 38 -5.93 3.07 -19.01
CA MET A 38 -5.14 2.86 -20.23
C MET A 38 -4.05 3.91 -20.39
N ASN A 39 -4.34 5.18 -20.14
CA ASN A 39 -3.33 6.24 -20.20
C ASN A 39 -2.21 6.03 -19.17
N ASN A 40 -2.54 5.59 -17.96
CA ASN A 40 -1.55 5.31 -16.93
C ASN A 40 -0.70 4.06 -17.27
N PHE A 41 -1.27 3.08 -17.96
CA PHE A 41 -0.57 1.85 -18.35
C PHE A 41 0.57 2.11 -19.35
N VAL A 42 0.48 3.15 -20.18
CA VAL A 42 1.54 3.51 -21.14
C VAL A 42 2.90 3.72 -20.45
N ASN A 43 2.90 4.26 -19.23
CA ASN A 43 4.11 4.55 -18.46
C ASN A 43 4.38 3.55 -17.33
N PHE A 44 3.58 2.47 -17.23
CA PHE A 44 3.64 1.53 -16.11
C PHE A 44 5.02 0.92 -15.91
N ASP A 45 5.64 0.40 -16.98
CA ASP A 45 6.96 -0.23 -16.89
C ASP A 45 8.06 0.76 -16.49
N LYS A 46 7.98 2.00 -17.00
CA LYS A 46 8.91 3.07 -16.61
C LYS A 46 8.76 3.37 -15.12
N LYS A 47 7.54 3.52 -14.64
CA LYS A 47 7.24 3.74 -13.22
C LYS A 47 7.77 2.60 -12.37
N MET A 48 7.54 1.35 -12.76
CA MET A 48 7.99 0.17 -12.01
C MET A 48 9.52 0.05 -11.96
N ARG A 49 10.23 0.48 -13.00
CA ARG A 49 11.70 0.57 -12.98
C ARG A 49 12.18 1.65 -12.01
N SER A 50 11.62 2.85 -12.08
CA SER A 50 11.98 3.96 -11.16
C SER A 50 11.75 3.58 -9.70
N LEU A 51 10.60 2.96 -9.39
CA LEU A 51 10.32 2.47 -8.03
C LEU A 51 11.27 1.34 -7.61
N GLY A 52 11.68 0.47 -8.54
CA GLY A 52 12.71 -0.55 -8.27
C GLY A 52 14.03 0.08 -7.86
N SER A 53 14.54 1.03 -8.64
CA SER A 53 15.78 1.75 -8.32
C SER A 53 15.71 2.48 -6.98
N LEU A 54 14.52 3.02 -6.64
CA LEU A 54 14.29 3.66 -5.34
C LEU A 54 14.37 2.65 -4.18
N VAL A 55 13.75 1.46 -4.35
CA VAL A 55 13.83 0.36 -3.37
C VAL A 55 15.28 -0.07 -3.16
N ASP A 56 16.04 -0.25 -4.26
CA ASP A 56 17.44 -0.67 -4.20
C ASP A 56 18.30 0.36 -3.45
N MET A 57 18.07 1.65 -3.71
CA MET A 57 18.75 2.75 -3.00
C MET A 57 18.41 2.73 -1.50
N TYR A 58 17.13 2.64 -1.14
CA TYR A 58 16.72 2.56 0.27
C TYR A 58 17.30 1.33 0.97
N ASN A 59 17.29 0.18 0.33
CA ASN A 59 17.89 -1.03 0.86
C ASN A 59 19.38 -0.83 1.17
N LYS A 60 20.12 -0.24 0.24
CA LYS A 60 21.55 0.06 0.40
C LYS A 60 21.81 1.03 1.55
N GLU A 61 21.04 2.12 1.61
CA GLU A 61 21.27 3.21 2.57
C GLU A 61 20.81 2.86 4.00
N LEU A 62 19.77 2.05 4.14
CA LEU A 62 19.13 1.74 5.42
C LEU A 62 19.38 0.31 5.91
N GLY A 63 20.06 -0.52 5.11
CA GLY A 63 20.40 -1.91 5.49
C GLY A 63 19.21 -2.85 5.52
N TYR A 64 18.19 -2.63 4.68
CA TYR A 64 17.03 -3.50 4.56
C TYR A 64 17.03 -4.31 3.27
N GLU A 65 16.16 -5.32 3.21
CA GLU A 65 15.92 -6.16 2.02
C GLU A 65 14.45 -6.12 1.62
N ASN A 66 13.88 -4.91 1.47
CA ASN A 66 12.53 -4.77 0.97
C ASN A 66 12.47 -5.03 -0.55
N THR A 67 11.37 -5.65 -1.01
CA THR A 67 11.13 -5.93 -2.44
C THR A 67 9.88 -5.25 -2.98
N SER A 68 9.03 -4.73 -2.10
CA SER A 68 7.76 -4.08 -2.47
C SER A 68 8.02 -2.76 -3.18
N LYS A 69 7.36 -2.57 -4.32
CA LYS A 69 7.34 -1.30 -5.07
C LYS A 69 6.09 -0.46 -4.76
N HIS A 70 5.42 -0.75 -3.65
CA HIS A 70 4.23 -0.03 -3.21
C HIS A 70 4.44 0.71 -1.89
N LEU A 71 5.02 0.04 -0.90
CA LEU A 71 5.31 0.61 0.41
C LEU A 71 6.74 0.23 0.82
N TYR A 72 7.52 1.22 1.25
CA TYR A 72 8.82 0.95 1.87
C TYR A 72 8.69 1.10 3.39
N ARG A 73 8.90 0.01 4.12
CA ARG A 73 8.72 -0.06 5.57
C ARG A 73 10.05 -0.21 6.26
N ILE A 74 10.21 0.56 7.33
CA ILE A 74 11.35 0.50 8.24
C ILE A 74 10.87 0.22 9.66
N GLU A 75 11.74 -0.35 10.48
CA GLU A 75 11.51 -0.54 11.91
C GLU A 75 12.11 0.63 12.70
N VAL A 76 11.36 1.17 13.66
CA VAL A 76 11.78 2.28 14.52
C VAL A 76 11.49 1.95 15.98
N VAL A 77 12.27 2.51 16.89
CA VAL A 77 12.12 2.25 18.34
C VAL A 77 10.82 2.83 18.87
N ASN A 78 10.47 4.06 18.47
CA ASN A 78 9.26 4.75 18.88
C ASN A 78 8.57 5.35 17.65
N GLN A 79 7.51 4.68 17.23
CA GLN A 79 6.76 5.01 16.00
C GLN A 79 6.18 6.43 16.03
N GLU A 80 5.53 6.81 17.13
CA GLU A 80 4.90 8.12 17.29
C GLU A 80 5.93 9.24 17.27
N LYS A 81 7.00 9.10 18.05
CA LYS A 81 8.08 10.08 18.12
C LYS A 81 8.75 10.27 16.76
N PHE A 82 9.02 9.17 16.06
CA PHE A 82 9.61 9.19 14.71
C PHE A 82 8.69 9.93 13.73
N ILE A 83 7.42 9.55 13.65
CA ILE A 83 6.44 10.17 12.74
C ILE A 83 6.31 11.67 13.01
N ASN A 84 6.25 12.08 14.29
CA ASN A 84 6.14 13.49 14.67
C ASN A 84 7.38 14.30 14.25
N LYS A 85 8.58 13.76 14.42
CA LYS A 85 9.82 14.40 13.96
C LYS A 85 9.88 14.52 12.44
N MET A 86 9.56 13.46 11.72
CA MET A 86 9.50 13.49 10.26
C MET A 86 8.47 14.52 9.77
N LYS A 87 7.30 14.57 10.41
CA LYS A 87 6.25 15.56 10.11
C LYS A 87 6.74 16.99 10.33
N SER A 88 7.49 17.24 11.41
CA SER A 88 8.09 18.57 11.68
C SER A 88 9.13 18.96 10.63
N ALA A 89 9.77 17.98 9.98
CA ALA A 89 10.67 18.18 8.84
C ALA A 89 9.94 18.23 7.48
N GLY A 90 8.59 18.29 7.48
CA GLY A 90 7.79 18.32 6.25
C GLY A 90 7.65 16.96 5.55
N ILE A 91 8.04 15.87 6.19
CA ILE A 91 8.01 14.51 5.63
C ILE A 91 6.81 13.74 6.17
N VAL A 92 5.93 13.28 5.30
CA VAL A 92 4.74 12.50 5.67
C VAL A 92 5.06 11.02 5.65
N CYS A 93 5.04 10.39 6.84
CA CYS A 93 5.16 8.95 7.01
C CYS A 93 3.79 8.32 7.29
N GLY A 94 3.67 7.00 7.05
CA GLY A 94 2.43 6.27 7.25
C GLY A 94 2.58 5.03 8.14
N ILE A 95 1.46 4.53 8.66
CA ILE A 95 1.38 3.25 9.37
C ILE A 95 0.59 2.26 8.51
N HIS A 96 1.25 1.24 7.99
CA HIS A 96 0.65 0.21 7.15
C HIS A 96 1.05 -1.20 7.64
N TYR A 97 0.25 -1.80 8.57
CA TYR A 97 -1.03 -1.30 9.11
C TYR A 97 -1.09 -1.58 10.61
N PRO A 98 -2.03 -1.01 11.37
CA PRO A 98 -2.29 -1.42 12.74
C PRO A 98 -2.64 -2.92 12.81
N ALA A 99 -2.40 -3.56 13.96
CA ALA A 99 -2.76 -4.95 14.15
C ALA A 99 -4.29 -5.12 14.14
N LEU A 100 -4.82 -5.85 13.15
CA LEU A 100 -6.26 -5.94 12.89
C LEU A 100 -7.06 -6.47 14.08
N HIS A 101 -6.53 -7.44 14.82
CA HIS A 101 -7.19 -8.03 15.98
C HIS A 101 -7.40 -7.05 17.15
N LEU A 102 -6.71 -5.88 17.13
CA LEU A 102 -6.93 -4.81 18.10
C LEU A 102 -8.10 -3.90 17.72
N ASN A 103 -8.63 -4.02 16.50
CA ASN A 103 -9.77 -3.26 16.05
C ASN A 103 -11.08 -3.97 16.44
N SER A 104 -11.94 -3.27 17.17
CA SER A 104 -13.22 -3.84 17.70
C SER A 104 -14.14 -4.41 16.62
N ILE A 105 -14.06 -3.91 15.37
CA ILE A 105 -14.85 -4.42 14.24
C ILE A 105 -14.46 -5.86 13.88
N TYR A 106 -13.19 -6.24 14.11
CA TYR A 106 -12.66 -7.54 13.68
C TYR A 106 -12.48 -8.55 14.82
N ASN A 107 -12.59 -8.12 16.06
CA ASN A 107 -12.34 -9.01 17.20
C ASN A 107 -13.62 -9.53 17.88
N ASP A 108 -14.81 -9.01 17.58
CA ASP A 108 -16.08 -9.38 18.20
C ASP A 108 -16.01 -9.47 19.74
N GLY A 109 -15.20 -8.60 20.37
CA GLY A 109 -14.94 -8.66 21.81
C GLY A 109 -14.03 -9.81 22.26
N LYS A 110 -13.49 -10.62 21.33
CA LYS A 110 -12.52 -11.68 21.64
C LYS A 110 -11.15 -11.09 21.90
N LYS A 111 -10.42 -11.68 22.84
CA LYS A 111 -9.02 -11.38 23.08
C LYS A 111 -8.16 -12.34 22.26
N PHE A 112 -7.24 -11.78 21.49
CA PHE A 112 -6.23 -12.52 20.76
C PHE A 112 -4.86 -12.24 21.40
N ASP A 113 -4.06 -13.27 21.54
CA ASP A 113 -2.66 -13.16 21.99
C ASP A 113 -1.74 -13.29 20.76
N LEU A 114 -1.40 -12.16 20.15
CA LEU A 114 -0.59 -12.07 18.94
C LEU A 114 0.58 -11.08 19.11
N PRO A 115 1.49 -11.33 20.06
CA PRO A 115 2.52 -10.38 20.46
C PRO A 115 3.46 -10.00 19.32
N LYS A 116 3.76 -10.90 18.39
CA LYS A 116 4.60 -10.61 17.21
C LYS A 116 3.92 -9.60 16.28
N SER A 117 2.62 -9.77 16.01
CA SER A 117 1.86 -8.84 15.16
C SER A 117 1.75 -7.47 15.82
N GLU A 118 1.52 -7.43 17.12
CA GLU A 118 1.44 -6.18 17.87
C GLU A 118 2.79 -5.45 17.91
N LYS A 119 3.89 -6.19 18.14
CA LYS A 119 5.24 -5.63 18.10
C LYS A 119 5.51 -4.99 16.73
N VAL A 120 5.30 -5.73 15.64
CA VAL A 120 5.52 -5.22 14.28
C VAL A 120 4.67 -3.99 14.02
N ALA A 121 3.37 -4.01 14.38
CA ALA A 121 2.47 -2.89 14.17
C ALA A 121 2.88 -1.61 14.92
N LYS A 122 3.50 -1.75 16.09
CA LYS A 122 3.96 -0.62 16.93
C LYS A 122 5.32 -0.04 16.52
N HIS A 123 6.10 -0.79 15.75
CA HIS A 123 7.47 -0.38 15.41
C HIS A 123 7.68 -0.12 13.91
N THR A 124 6.71 -0.47 13.05
CA THR A 124 6.86 -0.31 11.61
C THR A 124 6.30 1.02 11.14
N VAL A 125 7.09 1.76 10.36
CA VAL A 125 6.71 3.00 9.69
C VAL A 125 6.97 2.87 8.19
N SER A 126 6.04 3.35 7.38
CA SER A 126 6.24 3.49 5.94
C SER A 126 6.75 4.89 5.63
N ILE A 127 7.90 4.97 4.99
CA ILE A 127 8.52 6.21 4.51
C ILE A 127 8.01 6.54 3.10
N PRO A 128 8.14 7.81 2.64
CA PRO A 128 7.74 8.22 1.30
C PRO A 128 8.36 7.35 0.21
N MET A 129 7.51 6.92 -0.73
CA MET A 129 7.92 6.09 -1.85
C MET A 129 7.05 6.41 -3.07
N ASN A 130 7.58 7.23 -3.96
CA ASN A 130 6.94 7.52 -5.24
C ASN A 130 7.98 7.90 -6.29
N GLU A 131 7.61 7.78 -7.57
CA GLU A 131 8.48 8.01 -8.70
C GLU A 131 8.80 9.48 -8.99
N THR A 132 8.18 10.41 -8.26
CA THR A 132 8.39 11.85 -8.46
C THR A 132 9.40 12.49 -7.50
N LEU A 133 9.92 11.71 -6.55
CA LEU A 133 10.96 12.18 -5.63
C LEU A 133 12.22 12.54 -6.41
N SER A 134 12.67 13.79 -6.26
CA SER A 134 13.92 14.25 -6.83
C SER A 134 15.13 13.71 -6.04
N PHE A 135 16.33 13.86 -6.60
CA PHE A 135 17.56 13.49 -5.90
C PHE A 135 17.71 14.27 -4.57
N ASN A 136 17.44 15.57 -4.59
CA ASN A 136 17.52 16.41 -3.40
C ASN A 136 16.50 16.01 -2.33
N ASP A 137 15.27 15.63 -2.74
CA ASP A 137 14.26 15.11 -1.81
C ASP A 137 14.75 13.82 -1.15
N LEU A 138 15.42 12.95 -1.90
CA LEU A 138 15.96 11.69 -1.40
C LEU A 138 17.13 11.88 -0.44
N GLU A 139 18.07 12.79 -0.74
CA GLU A 139 19.15 13.14 0.18
C GLU A 139 18.61 13.68 1.49
N TYR A 140 17.69 14.65 1.43
CA TYR A 140 17.03 15.23 2.59
C TYR A 140 16.28 14.17 3.40
N LEU A 141 15.51 13.34 2.72
CA LEU A 141 14.76 12.25 3.35
C LEU A 141 15.70 11.28 4.10
N MET A 142 16.80 10.87 3.46
CA MET A 142 17.79 9.96 4.07
C MET A 142 18.47 10.59 5.28
N GLU A 143 18.84 11.86 5.20
CA GLU A 143 19.41 12.60 6.33
C GLU A 143 18.44 12.57 7.52
N LYS A 144 17.18 12.96 7.29
CA LYS A 144 16.17 13.02 8.36
C LYS A 144 15.80 11.64 8.94
N ILE A 145 15.80 10.60 8.12
CA ILE A 145 15.60 9.23 8.62
C ILE A 145 16.75 8.82 9.53
N LYS A 146 18.01 8.97 9.08
CA LYS A 146 19.20 8.58 9.85
C LYS A 146 19.35 9.35 11.18
N GLU A 147 18.95 10.61 11.20
CA GLU A 147 18.94 11.43 12.44
C GLU A 147 17.90 10.97 13.47
N ASN A 148 16.86 10.26 13.05
CA ASN A 148 15.68 9.98 13.87
C ASN A 148 15.40 8.49 14.12
N MET A 149 16.14 7.57 13.48
CA MET A 149 16.11 6.15 13.81
C MET A 149 16.79 5.88 15.15
#